data_f9f8e9d3b4fcaaf96c98c020d2f957db
#
_entry.id   f9f8e9d3b4fcaaf96c98c020d2f957db
#
_cell.length_a   1.000
_cell.length_b   1.000
_cell.length_c   1.000
_cell.angle_alpha   90.00
_cell.angle_beta   90.00
_cell.angle_gamma   90.00
#
_symmetry.space_group_name_H-M   'P 1'
#
loop_
_entity.id
_entity.type
_entity.pdbx_description
1 polymer ?
#
loop_
_entity_poly.entity_id
_entity_poly.type
_entity_poly.pdbx_seq_one_letter_code
_entity_poly.pdbx_strand_id
1 'polypeptide(L)'
;MGQYGHLGFKVVIDATLLLCMAMVGWSQSLTWLGTLGGWGSYATGVSANGSVVVGYASTTSGRWHAFRWTVSEGMQDLGTLGGNWGWAYGISADGSVVVGWAGTADGRYSAFRWTASDGMQAIPVVTAFGVSADGQVVVGGADGALRWTAAEGVQSLGTRGGVAFGASADGSVIVGRAWFSPPTQPGAPGFRYAFRWTQVEGAVNLGTLGGRYSWAYGVSADGSVVVGSAQNAAGQWRAFRWTQARGMEDLSAVYSSLLTDGSYFVEARAISPDGRYIVGMGYNGTSRRAEAFLLDTER
;
A
#
# COMPACT_ATOMS: atom_id res chain seq x y z
N MET A 1 -41.35 56.01 62.46
CA MET A 1 -41.16 56.27 61.03
C MET A 1 -39.92 55.46 60.63
N GLY A 2 -40.09 54.27 60.13
CA GLY A 2 -39.03 53.36 59.82
C GLY A 2 -38.96 53.18 58.31
N GLN A 3 -37.75 53.38 57.75
CA GLN A 3 -37.45 53.01 56.37
C GLN A 3 -36.80 51.63 56.37
N TYR A 4 -37.42 50.71 55.64
CA TYR A 4 -36.87 49.43 55.35
C TYR A 4 -36.00 49.49 54.08
N GLY A 5 -34.69 49.27 54.25
CA GLY A 5 -33.76 49.15 53.11
C GLY A 5 -33.82 47.73 52.53
N HIS A 6 -34.10 47.64 51.27
CA HIS A 6 -34.01 46.39 50.50
C HIS A 6 -32.54 46.02 50.20
N LEU A 7 -32.06 44.99 50.80
CA LEU A 7 -30.84 44.29 50.39
C LEU A 7 -31.12 43.44 49.17
N GLY A 8 -30.67 43.88 48.03
CA GLY A 8 -30.66 43.05 46.81
C GLY A 8 -29.52 42.04 46.86
N PHE A 9 -29.86 40.77 46.95
CA PHE A 9 -28.93 39.67 46.73
C PHE A 9 -28.63 39.57 45.23
N LYS A 10 -27.38 39.93 44.83
CA LYS A 10 -26.85 39.58 43.53
C LYS A 10 -26.43 38.11 43.58
N VAL A 11 -27.19 37.24 42.93
CA VAL A 11 -26.76 35.89 42.62
C VAL A 11 -25.78 35.97 41.46
N VAL A 12 -24.50 35.82 41.75
CA VAL A 12 -23.48 35.59 40.71
C VAL A 12 -23.58 34.12 40.37
N ILE A 13 -24.17 33.83 39.22
CA ILE A 13 -24.10 32.48 38.63
C ILE A 13 -22.72 32.38 37.97
N ASP A 14 -21.84 31.72 38.65
CA ASP A 14 -20.54 31.27 38.06
C ASP A 14 -20.86 30.15 37.11
N ALA A 15 -20.92 30.52 35.81
CA ALA A 15 -21.05 29.55 34.73
C ALA A 15 -19.70 28.89 34.49
N THR A 16 -19.32 27.95 35.34
CA THR A 16 -18.24 27.02 35.04
C THR A 16 -18.73 26.12 33.93
N LEU A 17 -18.46 26.53 32.70
CA LEU A 17 -18.67 25.71 31.51
C LEU A 17 -17.73 24.51 31.64
N LEU A 18 -18.24 23.39 32.15
CA LEU A 18 -17.58 22.09 32.11
C LEU A 18 -17.53 21.69 30.65
N LEU A 19 -16.44 22.04 29.96
CA LEU A 19 -16.09 21.52 28.65
C LEU A 19 -15.75 20.04 28.84
N CYS A 20 -16.75 19.17 28.85
CA CYS A 20 -16.58 17.74 28.68
C CYS A 20 -15.99 17.52 27.28
N MET A 21 -14.68 17.65 27.13
CA MET A 21 -13.98 17.02 26.03
C MET A 21 -14.21 15.53 26.20
N ALA A 22 -15.18 14.98 25.48
CA ALA A 22 -15.22 13.57 25.20
C ALA A 22 -13.88 13.22 24.56
N MET A 23 -12.92 12.76 25.36
CA MET A 23 -11.78 12.04 24.82
C MET A 23 -12.40 10.84 24.12
N VAL A 24 -12.51 10.92 22.78
CA VAL A 24 -12.71 9.75 21.96
C VAL A 24 -11.43 8.95 22.16
N GLY A 25 -11.45 8.12 23.18
CA GLY A 25 -10.38 7.16 23.43
C GLY A 25 -10.33 6.25 22.21
N TRP A 26 -9.32 6.40 21.38
CA TRP A 26 -9.00 5.43 20.34
C TRP A 26 -8.64 4.15 21.06
N SER A 27 -9.62 3.27 21.23
CA SER A 27 -9.38 1.94 21.79
C SER A 27 -8.65 1.14 20.71
N GLN A 28 -7.38 0.87 20.94
CA GLN A 28 -6.63 -0.06 20.11
C GLN A 28 -7.32 -1.43 20.20
N SER A 29 -7.58 -2.04 19.05
CA SER A 29 -8.19 -3.37 18.99
C SER A 29 -7.38 -4.25 18.05
N LEU A 30 -7.30 -5.53 18.37
CA LEU A 30 -6.73 -6.58 17.53
C LEU A 30 -7.82 -7.56 17.16
N THR A 31 -7.96 -7.83 15.86
CA THR A 31 -8.89 -8.85 15.35
C THR A 31 -8.11 -9.90 14.58
N TRP A 32 -8.23 -11.14 15.00
CA TRP A 32 -7.73 -12.29 14.25
C TRP A 32 -8.78 -12.72 13.22
N LEU A 33 -8.39 -12.79 11.95
CA LEU A 33 -9.32 -12.98 10.83
C LEU A 33 -9.74 -14.44 10.60
N GLY A 34 -9.06 -15.40 11.23
CA GLY A 34 -9.30 -16.83 11.02
C GLY A 34 -8.69 -17.36 9.73
N THR A 35 -9.23 -18.49 9.24
CA THR A 35 -8.79 -19.15 7.99
C THR A 35 -10.00 -19.62 7.20
N LEU A 36 -9.80 -20.17 6.00
CA LEU A 36 -10.84 -20.87 5.23
C LEU A 36 -10.97 -22.36 5.65
N GLY A 37 -10.74 -22.64 6.92
CA GLY A 37 -10.82 -23.99 7.49
C GLY A 37 -9.50 -24.76 7.48
N GLY A 38 -8.44 -24.21 6.93
CA GLY A 38 -7.09 -24.77 6.91
C GLY A 38 -6.17 -24.21 7.99
N TRP A 39 -4.87 -24.30 7.78
CA TRP A 39 -3.84 -24.09 8.80
C TRP A 39 -3.27 -22.66 8.88
N GLY A 40 -3.61 -21.76 7.95
CA GLY A 40 -3.07 -20.40 7.99
C GLY A 40 -3.76 -19.43 7.03
N SER A 41 -3.53 -18.15 7.28
CA SER A 41 -3.99 -17.04 6.44
C SER A 41 -2.99 -15.91 6.45
N TYR A 42 -2.96 -15.12 5.37
CA TYR A 42 -2.10 -13.94 5.19
C TYR A 42 -2.92 -12.80 4.62
N ALA A 43 -2.97 -11.67 5.32
CA ALA A 43 -3.56 -10.44 4.83
C ALA A 43 -2.54 -9.68 3.95
N THR A 44 -3.00 -9.16 2.81
CA THR A 44 -2.17 -8.47 1.82
C THR A 44 -2.65 -7.06 1.50
N GLY A 45 -3.93 -6.78 1.75
CA GLY A 45 -4.53 -5.47 1.50
C GLY A 45 -5.71 -5.18 2.41
N VAL A 46 -5.99 -3.90 2.57
CA VAL A 46 -7.08 -3.38 3.40
C VAL A 46 -7.70 -2.16 2.71
N SER A 47 -9.03 -2.04 2.76
CA SER A 47 -9.76 -0.87 2.26
C SER A 47 -9.43 0.41 3.05
N ALA A 48 -9.70 1.58 2.49
CA ALA A 48 -9.33 2.86 3.09
C ALA A 48 -9.90 3.09 4.49
N ASN A 49 -11.09 2.56 4.76
CA ASN A 49 -11.76 2.67 6.06
C ASN A 49 -11.50 1.47 7.02
N GLY A 50 -10.64 0.53 6.61
CA GLY A 50 -10.34 -0.67 7.39
C GLY A 50 -11.44 -1.72 7.47
N SER A 51 -12.57 -1.54 6.79
CA SER A 51 -13.73 -2.43 6.91
C SER A 51 -13.61 -3.73 6.12
N VAL A 52 -12.76 -3.78 5.11
CA VAL A 52 -12.52 -4.94 4.25
C VAL A 52 -11.03 -5.28 4.23
N VAL A 53 -10.71 -6.54 4.49
CA VAL A 53 -9.35 -7.07 4.39
C VAL A 53 -9.34 -8.17 3.33
N VAL A 54 -8.29 -8.21 2.52
CA VAL A 54 -8.07 -9.24 1.52
C VAL A 54 -6.72 -9.94 1.69
N GLY A 55 -6.59 -11.11 1.11
CA GLY A 55 -5.38 -11.89 1.18
C GLY A 55 -5.57 -13.30 0.65
N TYR A 56 -4.86 -14.24 1.23
CA TYR A 56 -5.00 -15.66 0.91
C TYR A 56 -4.97 -16.51 2.16
N ALA A 57 -5.78 -17.57 2.16
CA ALA A 57 -5.93 -18.48 3.28
C ALA A 57 -6.00 -19.92 2.82
N SER A 58 -5.54 -20.83 3.66
CA SER A 58 -5.65 -22.26 3.40
C SER A 58 -7.08 -22.75 3.66
N THR A 59 -7.58 -23.54 2.73
CA THR A 59 -8.86 -24.26 2.82
C THR A 59 -8.71 -25.56 3.58
N THR A 60 -9.80 -26.22 3.89
CA THR A 60 -9.83 -27.57 4.49
C THR A 60 -9.10 -28.61 3.65
N SER A 61 -9.02 -28.41 2.32
CA SER A 61 -8.25 -29.28 1.41
C SER A 61 -6.75 -28.95 1.37
N GLY A 62 -6.27 -27.98 2.17
CA GLY A 62 -4.87 -27.54 2.20
C GLY A 62 -4.46 -26.66 1.01
N ARG A 63 -5.39 -26.20 0.19
CA ARG A 63 -5.14 -25.28 -0.92
C ARG A 63 -5.22 -23.84 -0.47
N TRP A 64 -4.44 -22.95 -1.09
CA TRP A 64 -4.50 -21.52 -0.82
C TRP A 64 -5.49 -20.85 -1.76
N HIS A 65 -6.52 -20.19 -1.19
CA HIS A 65 -7.50 -19.40 -1.94
C HIS A 65 -7.41 -17.92 -1.54
N ALA A 66 -7.72 -17.06 -2.48
CA ALA A 66 -7.96 -15.65 -2.22
C ALA A 66 -9.16 -15.49 -1.30
N PHE A 67 -9.07 -14.61 -0.32
CA PHE A 67 -10.19 -14.29 0.56
C PHE A 67 -10.51 -12.80 0.60
N ARG A 68 -11.74 -12.49 0.96
CA ARG A 68 -12.23 -11.20 1.40
C ARG A 68 -12.83 -11.37 2.79
N TRP A 69 -12.46 -10.53 3.72
CA TRP A 69 -12.96 -10.55 5.09
C TRP A 69 -13.64 -9.23 5.41
N THR A 70 -14.78 -9.30 6.11
CA THR A 70 -15.46 -8.16 6.74
C THR A 70 -15.89 -8.54 8.15
N VAL A 71 -16.17 -7.55 9.01
CA VAL A 71 -16.67 -7.80 10.36
C VAL A 71 -18.03 -8.53 10.35
N SER A 72 -18.89 -8.22 9.38
CA SER A 72 -20.26 -8.79 9.32
C SER A 72 -20.31 -10.20 8.73
N GLU A 73 -19.40 -10.53 7.80
CA GLU A 73 -19.48 -11.78 7.03
C GLU A 73 -18.36 -12.78 7.38
N GLY A 74 -17.33 -12.30 8.12
CA GLY A 74 -16.12 -13.08 8.35
C GLY A 74 -15.31 -13.27 7.08
N MET A 75 -14.51 -14.34 7.04
CA MET A 75 -13.64 -14.68 5.91
C MET A 75 -14.43 -15.43 4.83
N GLN A 76 -14.53 -14.83 3.65
CA GLN A 76 -15.19 -15.38 2.47
C GLN A 76 -14.14 -15.88 1.47
N ASP A 77 -14.32 -17.09 0.96
CA ASP A 77 -13.52 -17.65 -0.11
C ASP A 77 -13.93 -17.00 -1.44
N LEU A 78 -13.00 -16.35 -2.12
CA LEU A 78 -13.22 -15.77 -3.44
C LEU A 78 -13.05 -16.80 -4.56
N GLY A 79 -12.63 -18.02 -4.22
CA GLY A 79 -12.42 -19.10 -5.18
C GLY A 79 -11.15 -18.96 -6.00
N THR A 80 -11.20 -19.56 -7.19
CA THR A 80 -10.14 -19.57 -8.18
C THR A 80 -10.74 -19.40 -9.58
N LEU A 81 -9.91 -19.38 -10.62
CA LEU A 81 -10.36 -19.41 -12.02
C LEU A 81 -10.53 -20.85 -12.55
N GLY A 82 -10.92 -21.77 -11.68
CA GLY A 82 -11.09 -23.20 -11.98
C GLY A 82 -9.88 -24.07 -11.65
N GLY A 83 -8.79 -23.47 -11.19
CA GLY A 83 -7.59 -24.16 -10.70
C GLY A 83 -7.62 -24.41 -9.20
N ASN A 84 -6.43 -24.61 -8.61
CA ASN A 84 -6.28 -25.05 -7.22
C ASN A 84 -5.83 -23.93 -6.25
N TRP A 85 -5.42 -22.79 -6.77
CA TRP A 85 -4.72 -21.76 -6.01
C TRP A 85 -5.20 -20.38 -6.39
N GLY A 86 -5.26 -19.46 -5.40
CA GLY A 86 -5.62 -18.06 -5.61
C GLY A 86 -5.01 -17.17 -4.55
N TRP A 87 -4.51 -16.01 -4.95
CA TRP A 87 -3.93 -15.00 -4.07
C TRP A 87 -4.47 -13.62 -4.42
N ALA A 88 -5.13 -12.97 -3.48
CA ALA A 88 -5.44 -11.56 -3.60
C ALA A 88 -4.23 -10.73 -3.16
N TYR A 89 -3.95 -9.63 -3.85
CA TYR A 89 -2.85 -8.73 -3.52
C TYR A 89 -3.30 -7.29 -3.31
N GLY A 90 -4.26 -6.81 -4.07
CA GLY A 90 -4.74 -5.44 -4.02
C GLY A 90 -6.25 -5.35 -3.83
N ILE A 91 -6.67 -4.22 -3.27
CA ILE A 91 -8.07 -3.88 -3.03
C ILE A 91 -8.29 -2.39 -3.28
N SER A 92 -9.43 -2.02 -3.88
CA SER A 92 -9.83 -0.62 -4.04
C SER A 92 -10.13 0.05 -2.70
N ALA A 93 -10.11 1.38 -2.68
CA ALA A 93 -10.31 2.15 -1.45
C ALA A 93 -11.65 1.87 -0.75
N ASP A 94 -12.70 1.64 -1.53
CA ASP A 94 -14.05 1.30 -1.04
C ASP A 94 -14.23 -0.19 -0.69
N GLY A 95 -13.23 -1.03 -0.99
CA GLY A 95 -13.29 -2.46 -0.77
C GLY A 95 -14.15 -3.25 -1.77
N SER A 96 -14.58 -2.63 -2.86
CA SER A 96 -15.48 -3.24 -3.84
C SER A 96 -14.75 -4.08 -4.91
N VAL A 97 -13.50 -3.76 -5.20
CA VAL A 97 -12.67 -4.44 -6.22
C VAL A 97 -11.48 -5.11 -5.56
N VAL A 98 -11.30 -6.39 -5.81
CA VAL A 98 -10.13 -7.17 -5.38
C VAL A 98 -9.37 -7.66 -6.60
N VAL A 99 -8.04 -7.56 -6.57
CA VAL A 99 -7.18 -8.04 -7.65
C VAL A 99 -6.09 -8.97 -7.13
N GLY A 100 -5.61 -9.83 -8.01
CA GLY A 100 -4.58 -10.79 -7.67
C GLY A 100 -4.29 -11.73 -8.84
N TRP A 101 -3.91 -12.96 -8.52
CA TRP A 101 -3.79 -14.02 -9.51
C TRP A 101 -4.32 -15.35 -8.99
N ALA A 102 -4.80 -16.19 -9.90
CA ALA A 102 -5.39 -17.48 -9.57
C ALA A 102 -5.07 -18.52 -10.65
N GLY A 103 -5.08 -19.78 -10.24
CA GLY A 103 -4.97 -20.92 -11.15
C GLY A 103 -6.23 -21.05 -12.00
N THR A 104 -6.04 -21.38 -13.26
CA THR A 104 -7.08 -21.67 -14.23
C THR A 104 -7.30 -23.18 -14.36
N ALA A 105 -8.43 -23.59 -14.95
CA ALA A 105 -8.78 -24.99 -15.12
C ALA A 105 -7.78 -25.78 -16.00
N ASP A 106 -7.06 -25.11 -16.91
CA ASP A 106 -6.02 -25.69 -17.76
C ASP A 106 -4.63 -25.78 -17.07
N GLY A 107 -4.57 -25.49 -15.75
CA GLY A 107 -3.34 -25.58 -14.95
C GLY A 107 -2.39 -24.40 -15.10
N ARG A 108 -2.82 -23.33 -15.77
CA ARG A 108 -2.08 -22.08 -15.86
C ARG A 108 -2.46 -21.13 -14.74
N TYR A 109 -1.91 -19.92 -14.79
CA TYR A 109 -2.24 -18.82 -13.90
C TYR A 109 -2.66 -17.59 -14.71
N SER A 110 -3.61 -16.85 -14.18
CA SER A 110 -4.07 -15.59 -14.74
C SER A 110 -4.29 -14.58 -13.63
N ALA A 111 -4.07 -13.30 -13.93
CA ALA A 111 -4.56 -12.26 -13.05
C ALA A 111 -6.09 -12.27 -13.02
N PHE A 112 -6.65 -11.87 -11.90
CA PHE A 112 -8.09 -11.73 -11.75
C PHE A 112 -8.47 -10.33 -11.22
N ARG A 113 -9.68 -9.94 -11.55
CA ARG A 113 -10.45 -8.88 -10.92
C ARG A 113 -11.73 -9.52 -10.36
N TRP A 114 -11.99 -9.28 -9.09
CA TRP A 114 -13.19 -9.75 -8.42
C TRP A 114 -14.04 -8.56 -7.97
N THR A 115 -15.34 -8.68 -8.14
CA THR A 115 -16.36 -7.81 -7.53
C THR A 115 -17.48 -8.66 -6.97
N ALA A 116 -18.30 -8.09 -6.08
CA ALA A 116 -19.44 -8.83 -5.52
C ALA A 116 -20.50 -9.17 -6.58
N SER A 117 -20.66 -8.37 -7.65
CA SER A 117 -21.60 -8.62 -8.74
C SER A 117 -21.15 -9.67 -9.72
N ASP A 118 -19.86 -9.68 -10.07
CA ASP A 118 -19.33 -10.46 -11.19
C ASP A 118 -18.59 -11.72 -10.74
N GLY A 119 -18.23 -11.79 -9.45
CA GLY A 119 -17.31 -12.80 -8.93
C GLY A 119 -15.89 -12.61 -9.48
N MET A 120 -15.10 -13.69 -9.47
CA MET A 120 -13.73 -13.70 -9.97
C MET A 120 -13.71 -13.82 -11.49
N GLN A 121 -13.22 -12.78 -12.16
CA GLN A 121 -13.08 -12.73 -13.61
C GLN A 121 -11.59 -12.67 -13.97
N ALA A 122 -11.19 -13.50 -14.94
CA ALA A 122 -9.83 -13.42 -15.49
C ALA A 122 -9.65 -12.11 -16.25
N ILE A 123 -8.51 -11.46 -16.03
CA ILE A 123 -8.09 -10.32 -16.84
C ILE A 123 -6.82 -10.69 -17.62
N PRO A 124 -6.62 -10.13 -18.84
CA PRO A 124 -5.58 -10.58 -19.76
C PRO A 124 -4.19 -10.02 -19.39
N VAL A 125 -3.84 -10.05 -18.10
CA VAL A 125 -2.49 -9.80 -17.57
C VAL A 125 -2.03 -11.01 -16.77
N VAL A 126 -0.74 -11.25 -16.69
CA VAL A 126 -0.21 -12.44 -16.02
C VAL A 126 -0.36 -12.34 -14.51
N THR A 127 -0.07 -11.16 -13.93
CA THR A 127 -0.16 -10.92 -12.48
C THR A 127 -0.69 -9.52 -12.23
N ALA A 128 -1.62 -9.35 -11.29
CA ALA A 128 -2.09 -8.08 -10.78
C ALA A 128 -1.59 -7.92 -9.34
N PHE A 129 -0.88 -6.81 -9.07
CA PHE A 129 -0.33 -6.51 -7.74
C PHE A 129 -1.04 -5.34 -7.07
N GLY A 130 -1.54 -4.40 -7.84
CA GLY A 130 -2.20 -3.21 -7.32
C GLY A 130 -3.42 -2.81 -8.14
N VAL A 131 -4.24 -1.98 -7.54
CA VAL A 131 -5.43 -1.39 -8.15
C VAL A 131 -5.56 0.05 -7.66
N SER A 132 -6.04 0.96 -8.53
CA SER A 132 -6.34 2.35 -8.16
C SER A 132 -7.45 2.43 -7.10
N ALA A 133 -7.53 3.56 -6.41
CA ALA A 133 -8.51 3.73 -5.33
C ALA A 133 -9.96 3.57 -5.81
N ASP A 134 -10.26 4.00 -7.03
CA ASP A 134 -11.57 3.85 -7.69
C ASP A 134 -11.82 2.45 -8.29
N GLY A 135 -10.84 1.54 -8.21
CA GLY A 135 -10.94 0.18 -8.74
C GLY A 135 -10.90 0.06 -10.27
N GLN A 136 -10.64 1.14 -11.00
CA GLN A 136 -10.71 1.16 -12.47
C GLN A 136 -9.39 0.75 -13.14
N VAL A 137 -8.24 1.06 -12.54
CA VAL A 137 -6.93 0.75 -13.10
C VAL A 137 -6.28 -0.36 -12.30
N VAL A 138 -6.03 -1.49 -12.94
CA VAL A 138 -5.27 -2.61 -12.37
C VAL A 138 -3.84 -2.54 -12.90
N VAL A 139 -2.86 -2.74 -12.03
CA VAL A 139 -1.43 -2.70 -12.39
C VAL A 139 -0.73 -4.00 -12.04
N GLY A 140 0.25 -4.36 -12.85
CA GLY A 140 0.96 -5.62 -12.69
C GLY A 140 2.03 -5.84 -13.75
N GLY A 141 2.19 -7.09 -14.18
CA GLY A 141 3.10 -7.47 -15.27
C GLY A 141 3.90 -8.73 -14.97
N ALA A 142 4.64 -9.19 -15.98
CA ALA A 142 5.60 -10.27 -15.87
C ALA A 142 6.88 -9.93 -16.66
N ASP A 143 6.78 -9.80 -17.99
CA ASP A 143 7.90 -9.44 -18.87
C ASP A 143 7.99 -7.93 -19.14
N GLY A 144 7.10 -7.14 -18.56
CA GLY A 144 7.02 -5.68 -18.61
C GLY A 144 5.92 -5.22 -17.67
N ALA A 145 6.04 -4.00 -17.15
CA ALA A 145 4.99 -3.39 -16.34
C ALA A 145 3.79 -3.05 -17.24
N LEU A 146 2.60 -3.36 -16.75
CA LEU A 146 1.34 -3.25 -17.46
C LEU A 146 0.33 -2.49 -16.61
N ARG A 147 -0.57 -1.77 -17.28
CA ARG A 147 -1.86 -1.34 -16.72
C ARG A 147 -2.99 -2.00 -17.51
N TRP A 148 -4.12 -2.17 -16.86
CA TRP A 148 -5.33 -2.66 -17.46
C TRP A 148 -6.53 -1.84 -16.97
N THR A 149 -7.41 -1.52 -17.89
CA THR A 149 -8.74 -0.97 -17.59
C THR A 149 -9.78 -1.74 -18.40
N ALA A 150 -11.03 -1.75 -17.93
CA ALA A 150 -12.11 -2.40 -18.67
C ALA A 150 -12.40 -1.72 -20.02
N ALA A 151 -12.15 -0.41 -20.13
CA ALA A 151 -12.42 0.36 -21.35
C ALA A 151 -11.33 0.22 -22.41
N GLU A 152 -10.05 0.19 -22.00
CA GLU A 152 -8.91 0.27 -22.91
C GLU A 152 -8.15 -1.07 -23.04
N GLY A 153 -8.47 -2.05 -22.18
CA GLY A 153 -7.76 -3.32 -22.11
C GLY A 153 -6.35 -3.17 -21.54
N VAL A 154 -5.44 -4.05 -21.98
CA VAL A 154 -4.04 -4.08 -21.52
C VAL A 154 -3.21 -3.04 -22.26
N GLN A 155 -2.50 -2.22 -21.51
CA GLN A 155 -1.53 -1.26 -22.02
C GLN A 155 -0.16 -1.53 -21.40
N SER A 156 0.87 -1.61 -22.26
CA SER A 156 2.25 -1.66 -21.82
C SER A 156 2.68 -0.28 -21.32
N LEU A 157 3.38 -0.24 -20.19
CA LEU A 157 3.99 0.99 -19.68
C LEU A 157 5.34 1.30 -20.33
N GLY A 158 5.70 0.58 -21.42
CA GLY A 158 6.94 0.79 -22.14
C GLY A 158 8.21 0.36 -21.38
N THR A 159 8.06 -0.40 -20.31
CA THR A 159 9.19 -0.89 -19.52
C THR A 159 9.70 -2.22 -20.03
N ARG A 160 10.99 -2.45 -19.88
CA ARG A 160 11.62 -3.74 -20.20
C ARG A 160 11.72 -4.57 -18.92
N GLY A 161 11.15 -5.79 -18.92
CA GLY A 161 11.25 -6.73 -17.80
C GLY A 161 10.86 -6.10 -16.45
N GLY A 162 9.74 -5.39 -16.42
CA GLY A 162 9.26 -4.61 -15.28
C GLY A 162 8.01 -5.20 -14.64
N VAL A 163 7.71 -4.71 -13.45
CA VAL A 163 6.48 -4.99 -12.70
C VAL A 163 5.99 -3.69 -12.08
N ALA A 164 4.72 -3.38 -12.26
CA ALA A 164 4.03 -2.30 -11.55
C ALA A 164 3.46 -2.85 -10.23
N PHE A 165 3.68 -2.14 -9.13
CA PHE A 165 3.24 -2.54 -7.80
C PHE A 165 2.12 -1.66 -7.26
N GLY A 166 2.13 -0.36 -7.57
CA GLY A 166 1.17 0.61 -7.05
C GLY A 166 0.67 1.59 -8.10
N ALA A 167 -0.51 2.15 -7.85
CA ALA A 167 -1.11 3.21 -8.63
C ALA A 167 -1.65 4.32 -7.71
N SER A 168 -1.63 5.57 -8.20
CA SER A 168 -2.32 6.71 -7.56
C SER A 168 -3.83 6.50 -7.50
N ALA A 169 -4.54 7.36 -6.80
CA ALA A 169 -5.98 7.18 -6.59
C ALA A 169 -6.78 7.07 -7.90
N ASP A 170 -6.41 7.84 -8.90
CA ASP A 170 -7.02 7.88 -10.24
C ASP A 170 -6.30 6.99 -11.27
N GLY A 171 -5.23 6.29 -10.87
CA GLY A 171 -4.41 5.47 -11.76
C GLY A 171 -3.59 6.23 -12.79
N SER A 172 -3.48 7.56 -12.68
CA SER A 172 -2.68 8.39 -13.59
C SER A 172 -1.19 8.26 -13.37
N VAL A 173 -0.77 7.93 -12.15
CA VAL A 173 0.60 7.64 -11.77
C VAL A 173 0.73 6.18 -11.38
N ILE A 174 1.68 5.47 -11.99
CA ILE A 174 1.97 4.06 -11.71
C ILE A 174 3.44 3.93 -11.29
N VAL A 175 3.69 3.12 -10.27
CA VAL A 175 5.04 2.90 -9.74
C VAL A 175 5.38 1.42 -9.69
N GLY A 176 6.68 1.13 -9.76
CA GLY A 176 7.15 -0.24 -9.76
C GLY A 176 8.66 -0.35 -9.92
N ARG A 177 9.10 -1.41 -10.57
CA ARG A 177 10.51 -1.60 -10.97
C ARG A 177 10.61 -2.08 -12.40
N ALA A 178 11.67 -1.66 -13.10
CA ALA A 178 11.94 -2.09 -14.46
C ALA A 178 13.44 -2.06 -14.75
N TRP A 179 13.85 -2.70 -15.86
CA TRP A 179 15.21 -2.60 -16.34
C TRP A 179 15.43 -1.26 -17.06
N PHE A 180 16.46 -0.54 -16.62
CA PHE A 180 16.94 0.66 -17.29
C PHE A 180 18.44 0.50 -17.56
N SER A 181 18.88 0.93 -18.74
CA SER A 181 20.31 1.01 -19.02
C SER A 181 20.95 2.11 -18.17
N PRO A 182 22.19 1.92 -17.67
CA PRO A 182 22.88 2.99 -16.98
C PRO A 182 23.00 4.22 -17.86
N PRO A 183 22.76 5.44 -17.37
CA PRO A 183 22.85 6.66 -18.17
C PRO A 183 24.23 6.92 -18.73
N THR A 184 25.27 6.38 -18.08
CA THR A 184 26.69 6.52 -18.47
C THR A 184 27.17 5.48 -19.49
N GLN A 185 26.38 4.41 -19.73
CA GLN A 185 26.75 3.33 -20.65
C GLN A 185 25.50 2.83 -21.40
N PRO A 186 25.03 3.55 -22.45
CA PRO A 186 23.94 3.08 -23.29
C PRO A 186 24.27 1.71 -23.89
N GLY A 187 23.36 0.74 -23.72
CA GLY A 187 23.56 -0.64 -24.20
C GLY A 187 24.24 -1.61 -23.24
N ALA A 188 24.80 -1.13 -22.10
CA ALA A 188 25.28 -2.01 -21.06
C ALA A 188 24.12 -2.77 -20.39
N PRO A 189 24.38 -3.95 -19.77
CA PRO A 189 23.37 -4.63 -18.96
C PRO A 189 22.82 -3.67 -17.90
N GLY A 190 21.53 -3.39 -17.98
CA GLY A 190 20.86 -2.49 -17.04
C GLY A 190 20.67 -3.13 -15.67
N PHE A 191 20.25 -2.32 -14.73
CA PHE A 191 19.81 -2.77 -13.41
C PHE A 191 18.31 -2.52 -13.28
N ARG A 192 17.71 -3.15 -12.27
CA ARG A 192 16.30 -2.91 -11.95
C ARG A 192 16.20 -1.69 -11.05
N TYR A 193 15.58 -0.63 -11.60
CA TYR A 193 15.34 0.62 -10.89
C TYR A 193 13.86 0.82 -10.61
N ALA A 194 13.56 1.52 -9.53
CA ALA A 194 12.27 2.10 -9.28
C ALA A 194 11.87 3.02 -10.44
N PHE A 195 10.63 2.95 -10.86
CA PHE A 195 10.09 3.86 -11.86
C PHE A 195 8.80 4.52 -11.37
N ARG A 196 8.55 5.71 -11.90
CA ARG A 196 7.28 6.39 -11.91
C ARG A 196 6.84 6.54 -13.37
N TRP A 197 5.63 6.16 -13.66
CA TRP A 197 5.06 6.26 -14.99
C TRP A 197 3.85 7.19 -14.98
N THR A 198 3.74 8.01 -16.01
CA THR A 198 2.55 8.78 -16.37
C THR A 198 2.31 8.61 -17.86
N GLN A 199 1.07 8.90 -18.31
CA GLN A 199 0.75 8.86 -19.74
C GLN A 199 1.58 9.84 -20.57
N VAL A 200 2.00 10.96 -20.00
CA VAL A 200 2.75 12.02 -20.69
C VAL A 200 4.25 11.73 -20.76
N GLU A 201 4.83 11.27 -19.65
CA GLU A 201 6.29 11.11 -19.53
C GLU A 201 6.76 9.68 -19.85
N GLY A 202 5.83 8.71 -19.85
CA GLY A 202 6.21 7.30 -19.86
C GLY A 202 6.86 6.87 -18.54
N ALA A 203 7.64 5.79 -18.57
CA ALA A 203 8.35 5.27 -17.40
C ALA A 203 9.66 6.05 -17.17
N VAL A 204 9.70 6.82 -16.10
CA VAL A 204 10.87 7.59 -15.65
C VAL A 204 11.60 6.82 -14.56
N ASN A 205 12.91 6.64 -14.72
CA ASN A 205 13.78 6.04 -13.72
C ASN A 205 13.96 6.98 -12.52
N LEU A 206 13.66 6.50 -11.32
CA LEU A 206 13.78 7.29 -10.09
C LEU A 206 15.19 7.25 -9.47
N GLY A 207 16.11 6.44 -10.03
CA GLY A 207 17.48 6.28 -9.54
C GLY A 207 17.60 5.34 -8.33
N THR A 208 18.66 5.52 -7.55
CA THR A 208 18.98 4.79 -6.33
C THR A 208 19.54 5.74 -5.28
N LEU A 209 19.85 5.22 -4.11
CA LEU A 209 20.61 5.93 -3.06
C LEU A 209 22.14 5.77 -3.23
N GLY A 210 22.60 5.58 -4.47
CA GLY A 210 24.02 5.39 -4.82
C GLY A 210 24.40 3.95 -5.10
N GLY A 211 23.50 2.98 -4.92
CA GLY A 211 23.70 1.56 -5.23
C GLY A 211 23.18 1.14 -6.61
N ARG A 212 22.87 -0.14 -6.77
CA ARG A 212 22.53 -0.74 -8.07
C ARG A 212 21.05 -0.96 -8.31
N TYR A 213 20.23 -1.10 -7.25
CA TYR A 213 18.84 -1.50 -7.36
C TYR A 213 17.92 -0.58 -6.57
N SER A 214 16.72 -0.38 -7.09
CA SER A 214 15.64 0.28 -6.37
C SER A 214 14.27 -0.23 -6.81
N TRP A 215 13.30 -0.24 -5.92
CA TRP A 215 11.94 -0.71 -6.15
C TRP A 215 10.95 0.26 -5.51
N ALA A 216 10.01 0.78 -6.28
CA ALA A 216 8.92 1.62 -5.79
C ALA A 216 7.70 0.74 -5.51
N TYR A 217 7.22 0.75 -4.28
CA TYR A 217 6.10 -0.09 -3.84
C TYR A 217 4.79 0.68 -3.73
N GLY A 218 4.84 1.91 -3.24
CA GLY A 218 3.68 2.72 -2.96
C GLY A 218 3.78 4.13 -3.55
N VAL A 219 2.63 4.74 -3.76
CA VAL A 219 2.48 6.11 -4.24
C VAL A 219 1.29 6.76 -3.54
N SER A 220 1.41 8.06 -3.19
CA SER A 220 0.32 8.85 -2.62
C SER A 220 -0.86 9.00 -3.59
N ALA A 221 -2.04 9.37 -3.08
CA ALA A 221 -3.24 9.47 -3.89
C ALA A 221 -3.10 10.43 -5.07
N ASP A 222 -2.40 11.53 -4.87
CA ASP A 222 -2.11 12.56 -5.88
C ASP A 222 -0.91 12.22 -6.80
N GLY A 223 -0.22 11.09 -6.56
CA GLY A 223 0.94 10.67 -7.33
C GLY A 223 2.22 11.47 -7.06
N SER A 224 2.24 12.37 -6.06
CA SER A 224 3.36 13.28 -5.81
C SER A 224 4.49 12.66 -4.99
N VAL A 225 4.18 11.69 -4.13
CA VAL A 225 5.14 11.01 -3.26
C VAL A 225 5.20 9.53 -3.59
N VAL A 226 6.40 9.03 -3.87
CA VAL A 226 6.67 7.60 -4.10
C VAL A 226 7.51 7.06 -2.97
N VAL A 227 7.20 5.87 -2.50
CA VAL A 227 7.98 5.17 -1.45
C VAL A 227 8.41 3.78 -1.90
N GLY A 228 9.51 3.31 -1.32
CA GLY A 228 10.04 2.01 -1.70
C GLY A 228 11.32 1.64 -0.97
N SER A 229 12.14 0.81 -1.60
CA SER A 229 13.47 0.49 -1.14
C SER A 229 14.53 0.70 -2.24
N ALA A 230 15.70 1.15 -1.85
CA ALA A 230 16.83 1.35 -2.74
C ALA A 230 18.15 0.98 -2.06
N GLN A 231 19.12 0.55 -2.84
CA GLN A 231 20.47 0.33 -2.33
C GLN A 231 21.23 1.66 -2.23
N ASN A 232 21.90 1.86 -1.09
CA ASN A 232 22.89 2.92 -0.93
C ASN A 232 24.24 2.54 -1.58
N ALA A 233 25.23 3.44 -1.54
CA ALA A 233 26.55 3.22 -2.13
C ALA A 233 27.29 2.00 -1.53
N ALA A 234 26.97 1.59 -0.29
CA ALA A 234 27.50 0.39 0.34
C ALA A 234 26.74 -0.89 -0.05
N GLY A 235 25.76 -0.82 -0.96
CA GLY A 235 24.93 -1.95 -1.37
C GLY A 235 23.85 -2.36 -0.34
N GLN A 236 23.66 -1.60 0.71
CA GLN A 236 22.67 -1.88 1.74
C GLN A 236 21.29 -1.34 1.33
N TRP A 237 20.26 -2.12 1.57
CA TRP A 237 18.88 -1.68 1.34
C TRP A 237 18.45 -0.66 2.38
N ARG A 238 17.80 0.43 1.89
CA ARG A 238 17.24 1.52 2.68
C ARG A 238 15.86 1.89 2.13
N ALA A 239 14.94 2.18 3.03
CA ALA A 239 13.66 2.77 2.66
C ALA A 239 13.87 4.17 2.09
N PHE A 240 13.19 4.48 1.01
CA PHE A 240 13.26 5.80 0.40
C PHE A 240 11.88 6.47 0.30
N ARG A 241 11.90 7.78 0.25
CA ARG A 241 10.86 8.64 -0.27
C ARG A 241 11.40 9.37 -1.49
N TRP A 242 10.57 9.48 -2.52
CA TRP A 242 10.89 10.27 -3.71
C TRP A 242 9.80 11.30 -3.96
N THR A 243 10.19 12.51 -4.33
CA THR A 243 9.31 13.57 -4.84
C THR A 243 9.96 14.22 -6.04
N GLN A 244 9.16 14.86 -6.92
CA GLN A 244 9.69 15.57 -8.09
C GLN A 244 10.70 16.67 -7.69
N ALA A 245 10.47 17.34 -6.56
CA ALA A 245 11.31 18.46 -6.12
C ALA A 245 12.65 18.04 -5.50
N ARG A 246 12.69 16.87 -4.84
CA ARG A 246 13.86 16.45 -4.02
C ARG A 246 14.57 15.23 -4.56
N GLY A 247 13.96 14.52 -5.52
CA GLY A 247 14.47 13.23 -5.95
C GLY A 247 14.31 12.15 -4.86
N MET A 248 15.19 11.15 -4.88
CA MET A 248 15.18 10.04 -3.92
C MET A 248 15.96 10.39 -2.65
N GLU A 249 15.29 10.31 -1.52
CA GLU A 249 15.82 10.58 -0.18
C GLU A 249 15.79 9.31 0.67
N ASP A 250 16.88 9.00 1.39
CA ASP A 250 16.91 7.94 2.41
C ASP A 250 16.09 8.36 3.62
N LEU A 251 15.04 7.61 3.95
CA LEU A 251 14.17 7.91 5.09
C LEU A 251 14.95 7.87 6.42
N SER A 252 15.94 6.99 6.53
CA SER A 252 16.76 6.92 7.76
C SER A 252 17.62 8.18 7.93
N ALA A 253 18.09 8.77 6.84
CA ALA A 253 18.83 10.04 6.90
C ALA A 253 17.91 11.22 7.18
N VAL A 254 16.75 11.29 6.53
CA VAL A 254 15.76 12.37 6.70
C VAL A 254 15.21 12.41 8.14
N TYR A 255 14.94 11.24 8.72
CA TYR A 255 14.34 11.10 10.05
C TYR A 255 15.33 10.57 11.10
N SER A 256 16.62 10.89 10.93
CA SER A 256 17.68 10.41 11.82
C SER A 256 17.49 10.79 13.29
N SER A 257 16.81 11.90 13.57
CA SER A 257 16.45 12.32 14.93
C SER A 257 15.52 11.34 15.68
N LEU A 258 14.80 10.49 14.95
CA LEU A 258 13.94 9.44 15.50
C LEU A 258 14.68 8.10 15.69
N LEU A 259 15.91 7.97 15.20
CA LEU A 259 16.65 6.71 15.09
C LEU A 259 17.93 6.73 15.95
N THR A 260 17.81 7.20 17.20
CA THR A 260 18.96 7.44 18.10
C THR A 260 19.57 6.16 18.68
N ASP A 261 18.92 5.01 18.53
CA ASP A 261 19.32 3.69 19.05
C ASP A 261 20.05 2.80 18.02
N GLY A 262 20.40 3.36 16.85
CA GLY A 262 21.00 2.61 15.75
C GLY A 262 19.97 1.91 14.85
N SER A 263 18.69 2.20 15.02
CA SER A 263 17.61 1.77 14.12
C SER A 263 17.77 2.37 12.72
N TYR A 264 17.24 1.68 11.71
CA TYR A 264 17.15 2.20 10.34
C TYR A 264 16.01 1.57 9.57
N PHE A 265 15.47 2.29 8.61
CA PHE A 265 14.39 1.82 7.74
C PHE A 265 14.98 1.08 6.52
N VAL A 266 14.47 -0.10 6.22
CA VAL A 266 14.94 -0.97 5.11
C VAL A 266 14.03 -0.88 3.90
N GLU A 267 12.72 -0.96 4.11
CA GLU A 267 11.70 -0.94 3.07
C GLU A 267 10.51 -0.09 3.50
N ALA A 268 10.06 0.83 2.65
CA ALA A 268 8.77 1.50 2.77
C ALA A 268 7.78 0.83 1.82
N ARG A 269 6.80 0.11 2.36
CA ARG A 269 5.89 -0.75 1.60
C ARG A 269 4.62 -0.03 1.14
N ALA A 270 4.12 0.89 1.95
CA ALA A 270 2.94 1.65 1.62
C ALA A 270 3.02 3.07 2.20
N ILE A 271 2.23 3.95 1.62
CA ILE A 271 2.06 5.33 2.04
C ILE A 271 0.56 5.65 2.07
N SER A 272 0.14 6.45 3.06
CA SER A 272 -1.26 6.89 3.14
C SER A 272 -1.64 7.80 1.96
N PRO A 273 -2.93 7.90 1.62
CA PRO A 273 -3.40 8.72 0.50
C PRO A 273 -2.91 10.16 0.53
N ASP A 274 -2.84 10.77 1.70
CA ASP A 274 -2.36 12.14 1.94
C ASP A 274 -0.83 12.27 1.95
N GLY A 275 -0.10 11.16 1.83
CA GLY A 275 1.37 11.15 1.85
C GLY A 275 1.99 11.26 3.24
N ARG A 276 1.18 11.32 4.31
CA ARG A 276 1.64 11.56 5.68
C ARG A 276 2.24 10.32 6.35
N TYR A 277 1.55 9.20 6.29
CA TYR A 277 1.98 7.99 6.98
C TYR A 277 2.67 7.02 6.04
N ILE A 278 3.85 6.57 6.44
CA ILE A 278 4.62 5.55 5.71
C ILE A 278 4.77 4.32 6.60
N VAL A 279 4.48 3.16 6.06
CA VAL A 279 4.67 1.88 6.75
C VAL A 279 5.65 1.00 6.00
N GLY A 280 6.32 0.14 6.75
CA GLY A 280 7.30 -0.76 6.14
C GLY A 280 8.02 -1.62 7.17
N MET A 281 9.23 -2.02 6.84
CA MET A 281 10.11 -2.83 7.66
C MET A 281 11.45 -2.13 7.85
N GLY A 282 11.98 -2.19 9.06
CA GLY A 282 13.27 -1.64 9.44
C GLY A 282 14.00 -2.54 10.43
N TYR A 283 15.22 -2.17 10.75
CA TYR A 283 15.97 -2.75 11.86
C TYR A 283 15.74 -1.89 13.10
N ASN A 284 15.26 -2.49 14.17
CA ASN A 284 15.11 -1.83 15.47
C ASN A 284 16.38 -2.09 16.31
N GLY A 285 17.13 -1.03 16.60
CA GLY A 285 18.40 -1.10 17.34
C GLY A 285 18.22 -1.53 18.80
N THR A 286 17.11 -1.18 19.42
CA THR A 286 16.78 -1.58 20.79
C THR A 286 16.51 -3.08 20.89
N SER A 287 15.62 -3.62 20.06
CA SER A 287 15.29 -5.06 20.03
C SER A 287 16.27 -5.90 19.23
N ARG A 288 17.15 -5.27 18.45
CA ARG A 288 18.17 -5.86 17.57
C ARG A 288 17.61 -6.84 16.52
N ARG A 289 16.44 -6.54 15.97
CA ARG A 289 15.78 -7.39 14.97
C ARG A 289 15.03 -6.56 13.94
N ALA A 290 14.61 -7.22 12.87
CA ALA A 290 13.73 -6.61 11.88
C ALA A 290 12.30 -6.49 12.45
N GLU A 291 11.72 -5.29 12.33
CA GLU A 291 10.36 -4.99 12.81
C GLU A 291 9.62 -4.10 11.80
N ALA A 292 8.29 -4.20 11.82
CA ALA A 292 7.45 -3.26 11.09
C ALA A 292 7.51 -1.87 11.75
N PHE A 293 7.43 -0.82 10.95
CA PHE A 293 7.35 0.55 11.43
C PHE A 293 6.14 1.28 10.86
N LEU A 294 5.67 2.26 11.61
CA LEU A 294 4.79 3.33 11.16
C LEU A 294 5.51 4.65 11.36
N LEU A 295 5.75 5.39 10.28
CA LEU A 295 6.37 6.71 10.30
C LEU A 295 5.30 7.76 9.99
N ASP A 296 5.08 8.71 10.90
CA ASP A 296 4.36 9.95 10.67
C ASP A 296 5.36 10.99 10.14
N THR A 297 5.12 11.48 8.92
CA THR A 297 6.04 12.42 8.24
C THR A 297 5.72 13.88 8.51
N GLU A 298 4.62 14.20 9.19
CA GLU A 298 4.33 15.57 9.61
C GLU A 298 5.30 16.04 10.71
N ARG A 299 5.76 17.26 10.54
CA ARG A 299 6.60 18.00 11.48
C ARG A 299 5.78 19.06 12.20
#